data_611d468c008279ef21d7d5b42db375f1
#
_entry.id   611d468c008279ef21d7d5b42db375f1
#
_cell.length_a   1.000
_cell.length_b   1.000
_cell.length_c   1.000
_cell.angle_alpha   90.00
_cell.angle_beta   90.00
_cell.angle_gamma   90.00
#
_symmetry.space_group_name_H-M   'P 1'
#
loop_
_entity.id
_entity.type
_entity.pdbx_description
1 polymer ?
#
loop_
_entity_poly.entity_id
_entity_poly.type
_entity_poly.pdbx_seq_one_letter_code
_entity_poly.pdbx_strand_id
1 'polypeptide(L)'
;MKRADSVLIITERFHPEEFGVNDLAQAWQAKGYEVAVLTQAPSYPFDKVYEGYKNKLFQTEKWKGIKIYRVFSLMGYKKGVLLKVLNYLCFAFFASLVSLFIGGKYEKVFVYHVGPLTQAIPVVLIKKLFGKKSYIWTLDIWPDSVYAYGFKKRALSGKLLDSFVKTVYKNCETVFVSCSGFKRKIEKYVPDAKIIFSPQWAPDDLNFDRVTPHESLKRGFNFTFAGNIGKVQNLENVIRGFALAAKSNDQIRLNIIGNGSNLENLKRIVKEENIANIHFWGRRPLKEMPRWFEGSDVLIISLIDEPIFFLTVPAKFQAYLASGKAIYCVMKGEVADLVINNKIGLVAQPGDINDIRSGFEKFLDTPKHELQTFGSNMKLLLRNEYNRNKIIQQMAEEVFSLPISA
;
A
#
# COMPACT_ATOMS: atom_id res chain seq x y z
N MET A 1 -16.25 36.05 -8.02
CA MET A 1 -16.20 34.70 -7.41
C MET A 1 -14.72 34.34 -7.19
N LYS A 2 -14.30 34.03 -5.96
CA LYS A 2 -12.97 33.45 -5.73
C LYS A 2 -12.86 32.16 -6.55
N ARG A 3 -11.79 32.04 -7.35
CA ARG A 3 -11.51 30.81 -8.09
C ARG A 3 -11.39 29.68 -7.07
N ALA A 4 -12.05 28.55 -7.31
CA ALA A 4 -11.92 27.41 -6.40
C ALA A 4 -10.44 27.00 -6.34
N ASP A 5 -9.93 26.71 -5.15
CA ASP A 5 -8.58 26.18 -4.99
C ASP A 5 -8.39 24.95 -5.88
N SER A 6 -7.32 24.93 -6.68
CA SER A 6 -7.11 23.91 -7.70
C SER A 6 -5.83 23.12 -7.48
N VAL A 7 -5.88 21.81 -7.72
CA VAL A 7 -4.74 20.90 -7.58
C VAL A 7 -4.58 19.99 -8.78
N LEU A 8 -3.35 19.85 -9.26
CA LEU A 8 -2.95 18.83 -10.22
C LEU A 8 -2.29 17.67 -9.47
N ILE A 9 -2.94 16.52 -9.43
CA ILE A 9 -2.37 15.27 -8.90
C ILE A 9 -1.54 14.62 -10.01
N ILE A 10 -0.30 14.24 -9.70
CA ILE A 10 0.58 13.52 -10.62
C ILE A 10 0.86 12.14 -10.05
N THR A 11 0.58 11.11 -10.84
CA THR A 11 0.77 9.71 -10.45
C THR A 11 0.83 8.79 -11.66
N GLU A 12 1.61 7.71 -11.58
CA GLU A 12 1.59 6.66 -12.61
C GLU A 12 0.28 5.85 -12.59
N ARG A 13 -0.41 5.80 -11.44
CA ARG A 13 -1.53 4.91 -11.19
C ARG A 13 -2.79 5.69 -10.85
N PHE A 14 -3.79 5.54 -11.67
CA PHE A 14 -5.11 6.15 -11.46
C PHE A 14 -6.20 5.31 -12.13
N HIS A 15 -7.47 5.62 -11.84
CA HIS A 15 -8.62 4.94 -12.44
C HIS A 15 -8.39 4.54 -13.92
N PRO A 16 -8.75 3.31 -14.33
CA PRO A 16 -9.50 2.25 -13.65
C PRO A 16 -8.67 1.37 -12.70
N GLU A 17 -7.38 1.66 -12.53
CA GLU A 17 -6.53 0.99 -11.56
C GLU A 17 -6.95 1.41 -10.14
N GLU A 18 -7.11 0.43 -9.23
CA GLU A 18 -7.63 0.66 -7.88
C GLU A 18 -6.50 1.06 -6.92
N PHE A 19 -6.36 2.36 -6.69
CA PHE A 19 -5.39 2.94 -5.74
C PHE A 19 -6.04 4.02 -4.87
N GLY A 20 -5.51 4.24 -3.66
CA GLY A 20 -6.04 5.21 -2.69
C GLY A 20 -6.12 6.65 -3.22
N VAL A 21 -5.34 7.00 -4.24
CA VAL A 21 -5.40 8.31 -4.90
C VAL A 21 -6.74 8.55 -5.62
N ASN A 22 -7.43 7.49 -6.06
CA ASN A 22 -8.74 7.63 -6.70
C ASN A 22 -9.75 8.17 -5.69
N ASP A 23 -9.72 7.60 -4.50
CA ASP A 23 -10.57 8.01 -3.39
C ASP A 23 -10.21 9.41 -2.87
N LEU A 24 -8.91 9.69 -2.69
CA LEU A 24 -8.42 11.03 -2.32
C LEU A 24 -8.91 12.11 -3.28
N ALA A 25 -8.77 11.87 -4.59
CA ALA A 25 -9.18 12.81 -5.63
C ALA A 25 -10.69 13.08 -5.60
N GLN A 26 -11.52 12.03 -5.44
CA GLN A 26 -12.96 12.15 -5.31
C GLN A 26 -13.36 12.91 -4.03
N ALA A 27 -12.72 12.61 -2.91
CA ALA A 27 -13.02 13.25 -1.63
C ALA A 27 -12.67 14.76 -1.65
N TRP A 28 -11.56 15.14 -2.27
CA TRP A 28 -11.22 16.54 -2.44
C TRP A 28 -12.18 17.27 -3.40
N GLN A 29 -12.56 16.62 -4.51
CA GLN A 29 -13.57 17.17 -5.42
C GLN A 29 -14.93 17.35 -4.72
N ALA A 30 -15.37 16.38 -3.93
CA ALA A 30 -16.63 16.47 -3.17
C ALA A 30 -16.63 17.62 -2.15
N LYS A 31 -15.44 18.05 -1.68
CA LYS A 31 -15.26 19.24 -0.84
C LYS A 31 -15.25 20.56 -1.62
N GLY A 32 -15.42 20.53 -2.94
CA GLY A 32 -15.49 21.71 -3.80
C GLY A 32 -14.16 22.19 -4.38
N TYR A 33 -13.06 21.42 -4.22
CA TYR A 33 -11.79 21.75 -4.86
C TYR A 33 -11.80 21.35 -6.34
N GLU A 34 -11.13 22.12 -7.20
CA GLU A 34 -10.91 21.75 -8.58
C GLU A 34 -9.75 20.73 -8.64
N VAL A 35 -10.07 19.48 -8.89
CA VAL A 35 -9.08 18.39 -8.97
C VAL A 35 -8.87 17.95 -10.41
N ALA A 36 -7.62 17.87 -10.82
CA ALA A 36 -7.22 17.22 -12.07
C ALA A 36 -6.09 16.22 -11.83
N VAL A 37 -5.96 15.23 -12.71
CA VAL A 37 -4.96 14.17 -12.58
C VAL A 37 -4.14 14.05 -13.86
N LEU A 38 -2.82 14.01 -13.73
CA LEU A 38 -1.88 13.67 -14.79
C LEU A 38 -1.36 12.25 -14.51
N THR A 39 -1.66 11.34 -15.42
CA THR A 39 -1.32 9.91 -15.27
C THR A 39 -0.97 9.29 -16.63
N GLN A 40 -0.61 8.02 -16.65
CA GLN A 40 -0.34 7.27 -17.87
C GLN A 40 -1.54 6.41 -18.32
N ALA A 41 -1.40 5.77 -19.50
CA ALA A 41 -2.37 4.75 -19.93
C ALA A 41 -2.42 3.61 -18.91
N PRO A 42 -3.63 3.17 -18.45
CA PRO A 42 -3.77 2.18 -17.40
C PRO A 42 -3.32 0.79 -17.86
N SER A 43 -2.47 0.14 -17.08
CA SER A 43 -1.86 -1.15 -17.45
C SER A 43 -1.60 -2.08 -16.26
N TYR A 44 -1.61 -1.59 -15.05
CA TYR A 44 -1.32 -2.38 -13.86
C TYR A 44 -2.57 -3.12 -13.36
N PRO A 45 -2.51 -4.40 -12.98
CA PRO A 45 -1.29 -5.23 -12.87
C PRO A 45 -1.02 -6.07 -14.15
N PHE A 46 -1.72 -5.86 -15.25
CA PHE A 46 -1.76 -6.81 -16.38
C PHE A 46 -0.61 -6.62 -17.38
N ASP A 47 0.12 -5.49 -17.34
CA ASP A 47 1.15 -5.11 -18.32
C ASP A 47 0.62 -5.02 -19.77
N LYS A 48 -0.66 -4.71 -19.87
CA LYS A 48 -1.39 -4.41 -21.11
C LYS A 48 -2.43 -3.33 -20.82
N VAL A 49 -2.76 -2.55 -21.81
CA VAL A 49 -3.79 -1.51 -21.67
C VAL A 49 -5.13 -2.15 -21.34
N TYR A 50 -5.87 -1.55 -20.41
CA TYR A 50 -7.21 -1.98 -20.06
C TYR A 50 -8.17 -1.91 -21.24
N GLU A 51 -9.14 -2.81 -21.29
CA GLU A 51 -10.22 -2.78 -22.27
C GLU A 51 -10.96 -1.43 -22.21
N GLY A 52 -11.30 -0.88 -23.37
CA GLY A 52 -11.92 0.45 -23.48
C GLY A 52 -10.95 1.63 -23.43
N TYR A 53 -9.67 1.42 -23.07
CA TYR A 53 -8.65 2.47 -23.03
C TYR A 53 -7.70 2.38 -24.24
N LYS A 54 -7.05 3.51 -24.55
CA LYS A 54 -6.05 3.60 -25.62
C LYS A 54 -4.73 4.13 -25.08
N ASN A 55 -3.62 3.66 -25.63
CA ASN A 55 -2.28 4.14 -25.30
C ASN A 55 -1.84 5.20 -26.34
N LYS A 56 -2.28 6.44 -26.16
CA LYS A 56 -1.94 7.58 -27.01
C LYS A 56 -0.81 8.39 -26.39
N LEU A 57 -0.07 9.16 -27.19
CA LEU A 57 0.94 10.10 -26.69
C LEU A 57 0.35 11.07 -25.67
N PHE A 58 -0.85 11.58 -25.96
CA PHE A 58 -1.62 12.43 -25.06
C PHE A 58 -3.11 12.27 -25.31
N GLN A 59 -3.92 12.25 -24.26
CA GLN A 59 -5.37 12.33 -24.33
C GLN A 59 -5.95 12.91 -23.05
N THR A 60 -7.17 13.42 -23.14
CA THR A 60 -7.93 13.92 -21.99
C THR A 60 -9.25 13.17 -21.87
N GLU A 61 -9.65 12.90 -20.65
CA GLU A 61 -10.95 12.31 -20.33
C GLU A 61 -11.50 12.88 -19.02
N LYS A 62 -12.71 12.51 -18.66
CA LYS A 62 -13.30 12.83 -17.35
C LYS A 62 -13.75 11.55 -16.66
N TRP A 63 -13.52 11.48 -15.38
CA TRP A 63 -14.01 10.43 -14.51
C TRP A 63 -14.65 11.03 -13.26
N LYS A 64 -15.94 10.78 -13.05
CA LYS A 64 -16.72 11.37 -11.94
C LYS A 64 -16.52 12.90 -11.80
N GLY A 65 -16.41 13.61 -12.92
CA GLY A 65 -16.18 15.05 -12.97
C GLY A 65 -14.71 15.49 -12.90
N ILE A 66 -13.79 14.63 -12.46
CA ILE A 66 -12.34 14.90 -12.39
C ILE A 66 -11.76 14.85 -13.82
N LYS A 67 -11.01 15.90 -14.17
CA LYS A 67 -10.30 15.95 -15.44
C LYS A 67 -9.03 15.12 -15.38
N ILE A 68 -8.86 14.19 -16.33
CA ILE A 68 -7.68 13.33 -16.41
C ILE A 68 -6.91 13.67 -17.69
N TYR A 69 -5.61 13.87 -17.53
CA TYR A 69 -4.63 13.97 -18.61
C TYR A 69 -3.85 12.65 -18.63
N ARG A 70 -3.94 11.90 -19.73
CA ARG A 70 -3.17 10.66 -19.87
C ARG A 70 -2.07 10.83 -20.88
N VAL A 71 -0.91 10.31 -20.52
CA VAL A 71 0.26 10.22 -21.39
C VAL A 71 0.55 8.78 -21.78
N PHE A 72 1.39 8.61 -22.78
CA PHE A 72 1.86 7.32 -23.26
C PHE A 72 2.56 6.52 -22.15
N SER A 73 2.33 5.20 -22.13
CA SER A 73 3.00 4.24 -21.23
C SER A 73 3.70 3.17 -22.05
N LEU A 74 4.98 2.94 -21.75
CA LEU A 74 5.72 1.84 -22.35
C LEU A 74 5.30 0.52 -21.68
N MET A 75 4.77 -0.42 -22.46
CA MET A 75 4.38 -1.75 -21.97
C MET A 75 5.59 -2.69 -21.88
N GLY A 76 5.46 -3.79 -21.16
CA GLY A 76 6.50 -4.80 -21.02
C GLY A 76 7.30 -4.74 -19.72
N TYR A 77 6.86 -3.98 -18.73
CA TYR A 77 7.56 -3.83 -17.44
C TYR A 77 7.70 -5.16 -16.67
N LYS A 78 6.87 -6.17 -16.97
CA LYS A 78 6.99 -7.53 -16.42
C LYS A 78 8.07 -8.38 -17.10
N LYS A 79 8.50 -8.00 -18.29
CA LYS A 79 9.45 -8.78 -19.12
C LYS A 79 10.91 -8.62 -18.71
N GLY A 80 11.20 -7.67 -17.81
CA GLY A 80 12.55 -7.47 -17.29
C GLY A 80 12.80 -6.10 -16.68
N VAL A 81 13.92 -5.99 -15.97
CA VAL A 81 14.30 -4.78 -15.23
C VAL A 81 14.52 -3.59 -16.16
N LEU A 82 15.15 -3.80 -17.33
CA LEU A 82 15.40 -2.73 -18.30
C LEU A 82 14.09 -2.09 -18.79
N LEU A 83 13.12 -2.91 -19.22
CA LEU A 83 11.82 -2.42 -19.67
C LEU A 83 11.03 -1.74 -18.56
N LYS A 84 11.20 -2.21 -17.32
CA LYS A 84 10.62 -1.57 -16.14
C LYS A 84 11.20 -0.16 -15.93
N VAL A 85 12.52 0.00 -16.00
CA VAL A 85 13.18 1.31 -15.89
C VAL A 85 12.78 2.23 -17.03
N LEU A 86 12.74 1.72 -18.27
CA LEU A 86 12.30 2.48 -19.44
C LEU A 86 10.85 2.94 -19.33
N ASN A 87 9.95 2.12 -18.77
CA ASN A 87 8.58 2.51 -18.48
C ASN A 87 8.52 3.70 -17.51
N TYR A 88 9.31 3.68 -16.44
CA TYR A 88 9.39 4.76 -15.47
C TYR A 88 9.91 6.07 -16.07
N LEU A 89 10.96 5.99 -16.88
CA LEU A 89 11.51 7.15 -17.58
C LEU A 89 10.57 7.68 -18.65
N CYS A 90 9.84 6.79 -19.33
CA CYS A 90 8.81 7.13 -20.31
C CYS A 90 7.71 7.99 -19.68
N PHE A 91 7.15 7.56 -18.54
CA PHE A 91 6.16 8.36 -17.82
C PHE A 91 6.73 9.71 -17.39
N ALA A 92 7.91 9.71 -16.75
CA ALA A 92 8.56 10.94 -16.31
C ALA A 92 8.76 11.93 -17.47
N PHE A 93 9.18 11.46 -18.65
CA PHE A 93 9.40 12.27 -19.84
C PHE A 93 8.09 12.87 -20.37
N PHE A 94 7.09 12.05 -20.71
CA PHE A 94 5.84 12.53 -21.27
C PHE A 94 5.02 13.37 -20.29
N ALA A 95 5.00 13.00 -19.01
CA ALA A 95 4.35 13.79 -17.96
C ALA A 95 5.03 15.15 -17.78
N SER A 96 6.36 15.21 -17.90
CA SER A 96 7.11 16.47 -17.87
C SER A 96 6.77 17.37 -19.04
N LEU A 97 6.71 16.83 -20.25
CA LEU A 97 6.32 17.60 -21.44
C LEU A 97 4.91 18.19 -21.30
N VAL A 98 3.94 17.36 -20.88
CA VAL A 98 2.56 17.85 -20.67
C VAL A 98 2.51 18.90 -19.57
N SER A 99 3.30 18.74 -18.51
CA SER A 99 3.39 19.67 -17.38
C SER A 99 3.81 21.08 -17.80
N LEU A 100 4.60 21.26 -18.86
CA LEU A 100 4.97 22.59 -19.39
C LEU A 100 3.74 23.38 -19.88
N PHE A 101 2.70 22.71 -20.34
CA PHE A 101 1.49 23.34 -20.89
C PHE A 101 0.34 23.46 -19.86
N ILE A 102 0.31 22.58 -18.87
CA ILE A 102 -0.81 22.55 -17.92
C ILE A 102 -0.41 22.97 -16.51
N GLY A 103 0.85 22.88 -16.12
CA GLY A 103 1.34 23.13 -14.75
C GLY A 103 1.00 24.50 -14.20
N GLY A 104 1.04 25.54 -15.06
CA GLY A 104 0.65 26.90 -14.68
C GLY A 104 -0.83 27.12 -14.42
N LYS A 105 -1.71 26.19 -14.87
CA LYS A 105 -3.18 26.31 -14.75
C LYS A 105 -3.71 26.01 -13.35
N TYR A 106 -2.97 25.23 -12.56
CA TYR A 106 -3.32 24.82 -11.21
C TYR A 106 -2.53 25.60 -10.18
N GLU A 107 -3.14 25.85 -9.03
CA GLU A 107 -2.47 26.58 -7.95
C GLU A 107 -1.48 25.71 -7.19
N LYS A 108 -1.78 24.44 -7.08
CA LYS A 108 -1.02 23.47 -6.31
C LYS A 108 -0.77 22.20 -7.11
N VAL A 109 0.30 21.50 -6.77
CA VAL A 109 0.67 20.21 -7.39
C VAL A 109 0.90 19.18 -6.31
N PHE A 110 0.35 17.99 -6.50
CA PHE A 110 0.42 16.90 -5.53
C PHE A 110 0.92 15.62 -6.20
N VAL A 111 1.94 14.98 -5.64
CA VAL A 111 2.41 13.68 -6.10
C VAL A 111 1.82 12.57 -5.24
N TYR A 112 1.17 11.61 -5.86
CA TYR A 112 0.88 10.34 -5.21
C TYR A 112 2.00 9.35 -5.56
N HIS A 113 2.98 9.23 -4.66
CA HIS A 113 4.20 8.47 -4.89
C HIS A 113 4.01 7.01 -4.48
N VAL A 114 3.60 6.19 -5.44
CA VAL A 114 3.56 4.72 -5.36
C VAL A 114 4.48 4.14 -6.44
N GLY A 115 5.52 3.41 -6.05
CA GLY A 115 6.53 2.88 -6.97
C GLY A 115 7.69 3.87 -7.26
N PRO A 116 8.00 4.22 -8.53
CA PRO A 116 9.22 4.98 -8.82
C PRO A 116 9.10 6.46 -8.46
N LEU A 117 10.12 7.00 -7.78
CA LEU A 117 10.17 8.44 -7.46
C LEU A 117 10.32 9.32 -8.70
N THR A 118 10.70 8.76 -9.86
CA THR A 118 10.79 9.48 -11.14
C THR A 118 9.48 10.14 -11.55
N GLN A 119 8.35 9.64 -11.09
CA GLN A 119 7.03 10.26 -11.31
C GLN A 119 6.90 11.67 -10.67
N ALA A 120 7.81 12.04 -9.76
CA ALA A 120 7.86 13.38 -9.15
C ALA A 120 8.66 14.40 -9.98
N ILE A 121 9.37 14.00 -11.05
CA ILE A 121 10.13 14.92 -11.92
C ILE A 121 9.24 16.05 -12.46
N PRO A 122 8.03 15.82 -12.97
CA PRO A 122 7.15 16.89 -13.42
C PRO A 122 6.85 17.93 -12.35
N VAL A 123 6.76 17.53 -11.08
CA VAL A 123 6.48 18.45 -9.96
C VAL A 123 7.66 19.38 -9.72
N VAL A 124 8.88 18.86 -9.77
CA VAL A 124 10.09 19.69 -9.66
C VAL A 124 10.16 20.74 -10.79
N LEU A 125 9.76 20.36 -12.02
CA LEU A 125 9.67 21.27 -13.15
C LEU A 125 8.59 22.34 -12.94
N ILE A 126 7.39 21.96 -12.54
CA ILE A 126 6.29 22.91 -12.29
C ILE A 126 6.66 23.89 -11.17
N LYS A 127 7.28 23.41 -10.08
CA LYS A 127 7.76 24.27 -8.99
C LYS A 127 8.78 25.29 -9.49
N LYS A 128 9.77 24.86 -10.28
CA LYS A 128 10.84 25.73 -10.78
C LYS A 128 10.36 26.73 -11.83
N LEU A 129 9.46 26.32 -12.74
CA LEU A 129 9.02 27.15 -13.86
C LEU A 129 7.86 28.07 -13.51
N PHE A 130 6.94 27.61 -12.66
CA PHE A 130 5.70 28.32 -12.37
C PHE A 130 5.55 28.72 -10.90
N GLY A 131 6.52 28.42 -10.03
CA GLY A 131 6.51 28.76 -8.60
C GLY A 131 5.38 28.13 -7.79
N LYS A 132 4.78 27.01 -8.28
CA LYS A 132 3.61 26.42 -7.64
C LYS A 132 4.01 25.68 -6.36
N LYS A 133 3.13 25.75 -5.33
CA LYS A 133 3.28 24.94 -4.12
C LYS A 133 3.13 23.47 -4.48
N SER A 134 4.04 22.63 -3.98
CA SER A 134 4.11 21.23 -4.31
C SER A 134 4.15 20.35 -3.06
N TYR A 135 3.46 19.23 -3.14
CA TYR A 135 3.25 18.29 -2.06
C TYR A 135 3.50 16.88 -2.58
N ILE A 136 3.94 15.98 -1.70
CA ILE A 136 4.13 14.58 -2.05
C ILE A 136 3.59 13.66 -0.96
N TRP A 137 2.82 12.64 -1.33
CA TRP A 137 2.46 11.55 -0.44
C TRP A 137 3.27 10.32 -0.78
N THR A 138 4.23 10.01 0.07
CA THR A 138 5.22 8.95 -0.13
C THR A 138 4.71 7.63 0.48
N LEU A 139 4.45 6.66 -0.40
CA LEU A 139 4.02 5.30 -0.05
C LEU A 139 5.14 4.28 -0.26
N ASP A 140 6.21 4.68 -0.91
CA ASP A 140 7.40 3.87 -1.16
C ASP A 140 8.65 4.70 -0.85
N ILE A 141 9.69 4.13 -0.25
CA ILE A 141 10.86 4.87 0.20
C ILE A 141 12.06 4.64 -0.72
N TRP A 142 12.47 5.69 -1.41
CA TRP A 142 13.67 5.71 -2.24
C TRP A 142 14.83 6.34 -1.49
N PRO A 143 16.09 5.87 -1.71
CA PRO A 143 16.50 4.83 -2.68
C PRO A 143 16.41 3.39 -2.16
N ASP A 144 15.96 3.15 -0.90
CA ASP A 144 15.99 1.84 -0.26
C ASP A 144 15.24 0.78 -1.10
N SER A 145 14.06 1.09 -1.63
CA SER A 145 13.30 0.17 -2.49
C SER A 145 14.01 -0.17 -3.80
N VAL A 146 14.79 0.77 -4.36
CA VAL A 146 15.61 0.49 -5.56
C VAL A 146 16.63 -0.60 -5.27
N TYR A 147 17.29 -0.52 -4.12
CA TYR A 147 18.29 -1.51 -3.71
C TYR A 147 17.65 -2.86 -3.35
N ALA A 148 16.49 -2.86 -2.73
CA ALA A 148 15.73 -4.08 -2.44
C ALA A 148 15.29 -4.83 -3.71
N TYR A 149 15.09 -4.12 -4.83
CA TYR A 149 14.83 -4.73 -6.14
C TYR A 149 16.09 -5.25 -6.87
N GLY A 150 17.24 -5.30 -6.17
CA GLY A 150 18.47 -5.91 -6.68
C GLY A 150 19.43 -4.96 -7.40
N PHE A 151 19.17 -3.65 -7.38
CA PHE A 151 20.15 -2.68 -7.89
C PHE A 151 21.33 -2.53 -6.91
N LYS A 152 22.54 -2.83 -7.39
CA LYS A 152 23.75 -2.68 -6.55
C LYS A 152 24.05 -1.20 -6.30
N LYS A 153 24.26 -0.85 -5.04
CA LYS A 153 24.72 0.49 -4.65
C LYS A 153 26.18 0.67 -5.07
N ARG A 154 26.40 1.33 -6.21
CA ARG A 154 27.73 1.76 -6.66
C ARG A 154 27.96 3.21 -6.21
N ALA A 155 29.22 3.58 -5.93
CA ALA A 155 29.56 4.89 -5.38
C ALA A 155 28.99 6.07 -6.20
N LEU A 156 29.14 6.06 -7.52
CA LEU A 156 28.66 7.13 -8.38
C LEU A 156 27.14 7.11 -8.56
N SER A 157 26.55 5.97 -8.92
CA SER A 157 25.11 5.85 -9.12
C SER A 157 24.32 6.05 -7.82
N GLY A 158 24.88 5.65 -6.67
CA GLY A 158 24.29 5.93 -5.36
C GLY A 158 24.25 7.43 -5.06
N LYS A 159 25.35 8.17 -5.28
CA LYS A 159 25.37 9.62 -5.09
C LYS A 159 24.38 10.37 -6.01
N LEU A 160 24.25 9.93 -7.26
CA LEU A 160 23.29 10.51 -8.20
C LEU A 160 21.84 10.26 -7.75
N LEU A 161 21.54 9.04 -7.28
CA LEU A 161 20.23 8.69 -6.78
C LEU A 161 19.90 9.43 -5.48
N ASP A 162 20.85 9.55 -4.55
CA ASP A 162 20.70 10.33 -3.33
C ASP A 162 20.46 11.82 -3.64
N SER A 163 21.19 12.39 -4.59
CA SER A 163 21.00 13.78 -5.06
C SER A 163 19.63 13.99 -5.69
N PHE A 164 19.15 13.02 -6.46
CA PHE A 164 17.81 13.04 -7.04
C PHE A 164 16.72 13.00 -5.97
N VAL A 165 16.83 12.07 -5.02
CA VAL A 165 15.90 11.95 -3.88
C VAL A 165 15.85 13.25 -3.08
N LYS A 166 17.00 13.80 -2.74
CA LYS A 166 17.11 15.10 -2.07
C LYS A 166 16.44 16.21 -2.87
N THR A 167 16.68 16.25 -4.19
CA THR A 167 16.08 17.27 -5.06
C THR A 167 14.58 17.22 -5.07
N VAL A 168 13.98 16.01 -5.15
CA VAL A 168 12.52 15.86 -5.11
C VAL A 168 11.93 16.37 -3.79
N TYR A 169 12.40 15.84 -2.66
CA TYR A 169 11.84 16.23 -1.37
C TYR A 169 12.09 17.70 -1.01
N LYS A 170 13.25 18.27 -1.38
CA LYS A 170 13.53 19.70 -1.17
C LYS A 170 12.58 20.63 -1.93
N ASN A 171 11.99 20.17 -3.03
CA ASN A 171 11.04 20.96 -3.80
C ASN A 171 9.59 20.79 -3.34
N CYS A 172 9.32 20.02 -2.28
CA CYS A 172 7.98 19.85 -1.71
C CYS A 172 7.83 20.72 -0.44
N GLU A 173 6.70 21.43 -0.32
CA GLU A 173 6.35 22.20 0.89
C GLU A 173 6.09 21.26 2.07
N THR A 174 5.41 20.14 1.79
CA THR A 174 5.08 19.11 2.77
C THR A 174 5.25 17.73 2.17
N VAL A 175 5.83 16.83 2.96
CA VAL A 175 5.96 15.41 2.64
C VAL A 175 5.03 14.63 3.54
N PHE A 176 3.96 14.07 2.97
CA PHE A 176 3.12 13.11 3.67
C PHE A 176 3.76 11.72 3.58
N VAL A 177 3.80 11.01 4.69
CA VAL A 177 4.38 9.66 4.75
C VAL A 177 3.34 8.64 5.20
N SER A 178 3.26 7.52 4.50
CA SER A 178 2.32 6.44 4.83
C SER A 178 2.77 5.57 6.00
N CYS A 179 4.05 5.61 6.34
CA CYS A 179 4.66 4.84 7.42
C CYS A 179 5.51 5.78 8.28
N SER A 180 5.48 5.61 9.59
CA SER A 180 6.20 6.49 10.53
C SER A 180 7.72 6.39 10.37
N GLY A 181 8.22 5.20 10.06
CA GLY A 181 9.63 4.94 9.80
C GLY A 181 10.22 5.68 8.60
N PHE A 182 9.38 6.13 7.64
CA PHE A 182 9.84 6.91 6.50
C PHE A 182 10.33 8.30 6.89
N LYS A 183 9.81 8.88 7.97
CA LYS A 183 10.22 10.19 8.46
C LYS A 183 11.74 10.27 8.65
N ARG A 184 12.31 9.34 9.41
CA ARG A 184 13.78 9.31 9.68
C ARG A 184 14.61 9.16 8.40
N LYS A 185 14.07 8.47 7.39
CA LYS A 185 14.75 8.30 6.09
C LYS A 185 14.76 9.60 5.28
N ILE A 186 13.65 10.32 5.27
CA ILE A 186 13.50 11.58 4.52
C ILE A 186 14.32 12.70 5.19
N GLU A 187 14.30 12.79 6.52
CA GLU A 187 15.08 13.77 7.30
C GLU A 187 16.59 13.70 7.02
N LYS A 188 17.13 12.52 6.64
CA LYS A 188 18.53 12.41 6.20
C LYS A 188 18.84 13.19 4.92
N TYR A 189 17.85 13.38 4.05
CA TYR A 189 17.99 14.14 2.80
C TYR A 189 17.60 15.60 2.96
N VAL A 190 16.57 15.87 3.74
CA VAL A 190 16.01 17.21 3.97
C VAL A 190 15.63 17.32 5.45
N PRO A 191 16.58 17.70 6.33
CA PRO A 191 16.35 17.77 7.78
C PRO A 191 15.21 18.70 8.19
N ASP A 192 15.01 19.79 7.45
CA ASP A 192 14.00 20.83 7.74
C ASP A 192 12.68 20.60 7.01
N ALA A 193 12.47 19.41 6.40
CA ALA A 193 11.25 19.12 5.69
C ALA A 193 10.06 19.03 6.65
N LYS A 194 8.95 19.68 6.28
CA LYS A 194 7.68 19.45 6.97
C LYS A 194 7.15 18.07 6.60
N ILE A 195 7.18 17.14 7.55
CA ILE A 195 6.76 15.76 7.35
C ILE A 195 5.53 15.47 8.21
N ILE A 196 4.46 15.00 7.56
CA ILE A 196 3.19 14.67 8.20
C ILE A 196 2.90 13.18 8.01
N PHE A 197 2.64 12.47 9.11
CA PHE A 197 2.18 11.10 9.04
C PHE A 197 0.75 11.06 8.51
N SER A 198 0.58 10.38 7.38
CA SER A 198 -0.70 10.24 6.69
C SER A 198 -0.77 8.81 6.12
N PRO A 199 -1.15 7.84 6.96
CA PRO A 199 -1.21 6.45 6.54
C PRO A 199 -2.30 6.22 5.49
N GLN A 200 -2.19 5.11 4.76
CA GLN A 200 -3.30 4.64 3.94
C GLN A 200 -4.45 4.17 4.84
N TRP A 201 -5.65 4.18 4.32
CA TRP A 201 -6.88 3.71 4.98
C TRP A 201 -7.44 2.46 4.33
N ALA A 202 -8.36 1.79 5.00
CA ALA A 202 -9.06 0.64 4.44
C ALA A 202 -9.93 1.08 3.25
N PRO A 203 -10.03 0.29 2.16
CA PRO A 203 -10.95 0.56 1.07
C PRO A 203 -12.41 0.63 1.55
N ASP A 204 -13.19 1.60 1.02
CA ASP A 204 -14.61 1.77 1.37
C ASP A 204 -15.48 0.54 1.01
N ASP A 205 -15.06 -0.26 0.03
CA ASP A 205 -15.74 -1.51 -0.37
C ASP A 205 -15.69 -2.61 0.71
N LEU A 206 -14.89 -2.43 1.75
CA LEU A 206 -14.82 -3.35 2.90
C LEU A 206 -15.86 -2.98 3.95
N ASN A 207 -17.11 -3.33 3.70
CA ASN A 207 -18.19 -3.18 4.68
C ASN A 207 -18.32 -4.46 5.51
N PHE A 208 -18.26 -4.31 6.83
CA PHE A 208 -18.40 -5.40 7.81
C PHE A 208 -19.74 -5.40 8.53
N ASP A 209 -20.69 -4.55 8.12
CA ASP A 209 -22.02 -4.51 8.74
C ASP A 209 -22.84 -5.74 8.34
N ARG A 210 -23.26 -6.52 9.35
CA ARG A 210 -24.14 -7.71 9.19
C ARG A 210 -23.57 -8.76 8.21
N VAL A 211 -22.25 -8.94 8.19
CA VAL A 211 -21.59 -9.90 7.31
C VAL A 211 -21.78 -11.33 7.83
N THR A 212 -22.23 -12.22 6.95
CA THR A 212 -22.28 -13.67 7.24
C THR A 212 -20.93 -14.30 6.87
N PRO A 213 -20.29 -15.05 7.78
CA PRO A 213 -19.05 -15.76 7.49
C PRO A 213 -19.13 -16.66 6.26
N HIS A 214 -18.01 -16.81 5.55
CA HIS A 214 -17.95 -17.74 4.43
C HIS A 214 -18.11 -19.18 4.91
N GLU A 215 -18.92 -20.00 4.21
CA GLU A 215 -19.28 -21.34 4.64
C GLU A 215 -18.10 -22.26 4.92
N SER A 216 -17.06 -22.15 4.11
CA SER A 216 -15.84 -22.94 4.26
C SER A 216 -15.08 -22.68 5.57
N LEU A 217 -15.39 -21.60 6.28
CA LEU A 217 -14.74 -21.19 7.53
C LEU A 217 -15.62 -21.40 8.78
N LYS A 218 -16.72 -22.16 8.65
CA LYS A 218 -17.64 -22.44 9.77
C LYS A 218 -17.11 -23.47 10.79
N ARG A 219 -16.02 -24.18 10.44
CA ARG A 219 -15.48 -25.26 11.28
C ARG A 219 -14.01 -25.01 11.61
N GLY A 220 -13.63 -25.42 12.82
CA GLY A 220 -12.24 -25.32 13.30
C GLY A 220 -11.83 -23.90 13.65
N PHE A 221 -10.58 -23.74 14.05
CA PHE A 221 -9.95 -22.45 14.31
C PHE A 221 -9.23 -21.97 13.03
N ASN A 222 -9.64 -20.85 12.48
CA ASN A 222 -9.28 -20.40 11.14
C ASN A 222 -8.25 -19.27 11.19
N PHE A 223 -7.03 -19.57 10.78
CA PHE A 223 -6.01 -18.58 10.42
C PHE A 223 -6.14 -18.23 8.94
N THR A 224 -6.16 -16.96 8.59
CA THR A 224 -6.33 -16.55 7.19
C THR A 224 -5.28 -15.52 6.76
N PHE A 225 -4.58 -15.83 5.67
CA PHE A 225 -3.77 -14.88 4.92
C PHE A 225 -4.53 -14.45 3.67
N ALA A 226 -4.59 -13.14 3.41
CA ALA A 226 -5.19 -12.61 2.19
C ALA A 226 -4.28 -11.60 1.50
N GLY A 227 -4.05 -11.79 0.19
CA GLY A 227 -3.27 -10.86 -0.62
C GLY A 227 -2.39 -11.50 -1.69
N ASN A 228 -1.39 -10.75 -2.17
CA ASN A 228 -0.42 -11.26 -3.13
C ASN A 228 0.42 -12.39 -2.52
N ILE A 229 0.65 -13.45 -3.28
CA ILE A 229 1.43 -14.64 -2.87
C ILE A 229 2.78 -14.59 -3.60
N GLY A 230 3.66 -13.69 -3.15
CA GLY A 230 5.03 -13.59 -3.63
C GLY A 230 6.04 -14.13 -2.60
N LYS A 231 7.30 -14.25 -2.99
CA LYS A 231 8.37 -14.72 -2.09
C LYS A 231 8.53 -13.82 -0.85
N VAL A 232 8.37 -12.52 -1.03
CA VAL A 232 8.52 -11.54 0.07
C VAL A 232 7.47 -11.68 1.18
N GLN A 233 6.35 -12.38 0.92
CA GLN A 233 5.32 -12.62 1.93
C GLN A 233 5.67 -13.72 2.94
N ASN A 234 6.81 -14.39 2.82
CA ASN A 234 7.32 -15.37 3.79
C ASN A 234 6.34 -16.52 4.13
N LEU A 235 5.43 -16.86 3.20
CA LEU A 235 4.39 -17.87 3.48
C LEU A 235 4.97 -19.30 3.60
N GLU A 236 6.16 -19.55 3.09
CA GLU A 236 6.83 -20.84 3.25
C GLU A 236 7.12 -21.12 4.72
N ASN A 237 7.70 -20.16 5.47
CA ASN A 237 7.95 -20.32 6.89
C ASN A 237 6.65 -20.38 7.71
N VAL A 238 5.64 -19.57 7.31
CA VAL A 238 4.31 -19.63 7.92
C VAL A 238 3.68 -21.01 7.78
N ILE A 239 3.73 -21.60 6.58
CA ILE A 239 3.22 -22.96 6.29
C ILE A 239 3.94 -24.00 7.13
N ARG A 240 5.28 -23.95 7.22
CA ARG A 240 6.05 -24.91 8.03
C ARG A 240 5.79 -24.78 9.52
N GLY A 241 5.72 -23.56 10.04
CA GLY A 241 5.34 -23.32 11.44
C GLY A 241 3.92 -23.83 11.74
N PHE A 242 2.97 -23.57 10.83
CA PHE A 242 1.61 -24.10 10.92
C PHE A 242 1.59 -25.64 10.90
N ALA A 243 2.35 -26.27 10.01
CA ALA A 243 2.42 -27.73 9.91
C ALA A 243 2.89 -28.36 11.22
N LEU A 244 3.83 -27.75 11.93
CA LEU A 244 4.27 -28.21 13.24
C LEU A 244 3.18 -28.07 14.31
N ALA A 245 2.45 -26.96 14.34
CA ALA A 245 1.35 -26.73 15.26
C ALA A 245 0.15 -27.69 14.98
N ALA A 246 -0.14 -27.96 13.71
CA ALA A 246 -1.21 -28.85 13.30
C ALA A 246 -1.01 -30.31 13.69
N LYS A 247 0.23 -30.74 13.98
CA LYS A 247 0.52 -32.09 14.52
C LYS A 247 -0.09 -32.31 15.91
N SER A 248 -0.21 -31.25 16.68
CA SER A 248 -0.74 -31.29 18.06
C SER A 248 -2.25 -30.97 18.12
N ASN A 249 -2.79 -30.38 17.05
CA ASN A 249 -4.21 -29.97 17.01
C ASN A 249 -4.77 -29.99 15.58
N ASP A 250 -5.64 -30.93 15.28
CA ASP A 250 -6.26 -31.14 13.97
C ASP A 250 -7.42 -30.18 13.66
N GLN A 251 -7.86 -29.38 14.65
CA GLN A 251 -8.94 -28.41 14.49
C GLN A 251 -8.48 -27.09 13.86
N ILE A 252 -7.16 -26.86 13.73
CA ILE A 252 -6.66 -25.62 13.11
C ILE A 252 -6.66 -25.72 11.59
N ARG A 253 -6.90 -24.59 10.95
CA ARG A 253 -6.93 -24.44 9.50
C ARG A 253 -6.18 -23.20 9.06
N LEU A 254 -5.37 -23.34 8.01
CA LEU A 254 -4.70 -22.22 7.36
C LEU A 254 -5.35 -21.96 6.00
N ASN A 255 -5.96 -20.80 5.86
CA ASN A 255 -6.63 -20.35 4.66
C ASN A 255 -5.76 -19.32 3.93
N ILE A 256 -5.41 -19.60 2.68
CA ILE A 256 -4.57 -18.72 1.86
C ILE A 256 -5.41 -18.23 0.68
N ILE A 257 -5.75 -16.92 0.71
CA ILE A 257 -6.57 -16.26 -0.28
C ILE A 257 -5.68 -15.32 -1.11
N GLY A 258 -5.63 -15.53 -2.41
CA GLY A 258 -4.83 -14.68 -3.29
C GLY A 258 -4.23 -15.43 -4.46
N ASN A 259 -3.33 -14.74 -5.16
CA ASN A 259 -2.54 -15.29 -6.25
C ASN A 259 -1.16 -14.60 -6.26
N GLY A 260 -0.18 -15.19 -6.93
CA GLY A 260 1.14 -14.59 -7.06
C GLY A 260 2.20 -15.58 -7.51
N SER A 261 3.39 -15.06 -7.72
CA SER A 261 4.51 -15.81 -8.34
C SER A 261 5.00 -16.99 -7.52
N ASN A 262 4.69 -17.07 -6.23
CA ASN A 262 5.13 -18.17 -5.35
C ASN A 262 4.04 -19.21 -5.06
N LEU A 263 2.82 -19.03 -5.60
CA LEU A 263 1.69 -19.92 -5.30
C LEU A 263 1.96 -21.39 -5.60
N GLU A 264 2.45 -21.68 -6.79
CA GLU A 264 2.70 -23.07 -7.21
C GLU A 264 3.82 -23.73 -6.39
N ASN A 265 4.85 -22.97 -5.99
CA ASN A 265 5.88 -23.47 -5.07
C ASN A 265 5.27 -23.82 -3.71
N LEU A 266 4.39 -22.99 -3.14
CA LEU A 266 3.74 -23.27 -1.85
C LEU A 266 2.84 -24.51 -1.92
N LYS A 267 2.07 -24.68 -2.99
CA LYS A 267 1.26 -25.89 -3.22
C LYS A 267 2.11 -27.14 -3.32
N ARG A 268 3.28 -27.04 -3.98
CA ARG A 268 4.23 -28.14 -4.10
C ARG A 268 4.76 -28.53 -2.72
N ILE A 269 5.20 -27.56 -1.89
CA ILE A 269 5.67 -27.82 -0.51
C ILE A 269 4.59 -28.54 0.31
N VAL A 270 3.35 -28.03 0.29
CA VAL A 270 2.23 -28.64 1.02
C VAL A 270 1.99 -30.08 0.60
N LYS A 271 2.10 -30.37 -0.70
CA LYS A 271 1.93 -31.73 -1.23
C LYS A 271 3.11 -32.65 -0.87
N GLU A 272 4.34 -32.20 -1.08
CA GLU A 272 5.56 -32.99 -0.84
C GLU A 272 5.76 -33.31 0.65
N GLU A 273 5.44 -32.36 1.53
CA GLU A 273 5.55 -32.51 2.99
C GLU A 273 4.26 -33.08 3.63
N ASN A 274 3.24 -33.46 2.82
CA ASN A 274 1.94 -34.00 3.27
C ASN A 274 1.28 -33.15 4.39
N ILE A 275 1.29 -31.81 4.24
CA ILE A 275 0.74 -30.91 5.24
C ILE A 275 -0.78 -30.84 5.13
N ALA A 276 -1.48 -31.25 6.18
CA ALA A 276 -2.92 -31.20 6.26
C ALA A 276 -3.44 -29.80 6.63
N ASN A 277 -4.76 -29.60 6.43
CA ASN A 277 -5.52 -28.42 6.89
C ASN A 277 -5.05 -27.07 6.30
N ILE A 278 -4.40 -27.06 5.14
CA ILE A 278 -4.07 -25.87 4.37
C ILE A 278 -4.95 -25.78 3.13
N HIS A 279 -5.63 -24.64 2.98
CA HIS A 279 -6.57 -24.40 1.89
C HIS A 279 -6.14 -23.20 1.04
N PHE A 280 -5.96 -23.39 -0.27
CA PHE A 280 -5.67 -22.35 -1.24
C PHE A 280 -6.96 -21.98 -1.98
N TRP A 281 -7.51 -20.79 -1.72
CA TRP A 281 -8.80 -20.34 -2.23
C TRP A 281 -8.72 -19.56 -3.53
N GLY A 282 -7.49 -19.29 -4.04
CA GLY A 282 -7.29 -18.45 -5.20
C GLY A 282 -7.62 -16.96 -4.94
N ARG A 283 -7.59 -16.16 -6.00
CA ARG A 283 -7.96 -14.74 -5.92
C ARG A 283 -9.46 -14.58 -5.75
N ARG A 284 -9.86 -13.75 -4.78
CA ARG A 284 -11.26 -13.38 -4.53
C ARG A 284 -11.46 -11.88 -4.75
N PRO A 285 -12.65 -11.46 -5.22
CA PRO A 285 -13.00 -10.04 -5.32
C PRO A 285 -12.95 -9.36 -3.96
N LEU A 286 -12.56 -8.08 -3.94
CA LEU A 286 -12.45 -7.30 -2.70
C LEU A 286 -13.78 -7.27 -1.92
N LYS A 287 -14.92 -7.17 -2.60
CA LYS A 287 -16.28 -7.18 -2.02
C LYS A 287 -16.65 -8.47 -1.28
N GLU A 288 -15.96 -9.58 -1.55
CA GLU A 288 -16.17 -10.84 -0.85
C GLU A 288 -15.31 -10.98 0.42
N MET A 289 -14.25 -10.18 0.53
CA MET A 289 -13.29 -10.30 1.63
C MET A 289 -13.89 -10.13 3.02
N PRO A 290 -14.91 -9.28 3.25
CA PRO A 290 -15.57 -9.21 4.55
C PRO A 290 -16.08 -10.56 5.05
N ARG A 291 -16.65 -11.41 4.17
CA ARG A 291 -17.15 -12.74 4.54
C ARG A 291 -16.02 -13.70 4.95
N TRP A 292 -14.87 -13.60 4.28
CA TRP A 292 -13.70 -14.40 4.62
C TRP A 292 -13.09 -13.96 5.95
N PHE A 293 -12.96 -12.65 6.15
CA PHE A 293 -12.42 -12.12 7.41
C PHE A 293 -13.36 -12.38 8.57
N GLU A 294 -14.69 -12.27 8.38
CA GLU A 294 -15.65 -12.58 9.43
C GLU A 294 -15.61 -14.05 9.87
N GLY A 295 -15.34 -14.98 8.95
CA GLY A 295 -15.17 -16.40 9.26
C GLY A 295 -13.79 -16.75 9.83
N SER A 296 -12.86 -15.83 9.88
CA SER A 296 -11.52 -16.05 10.42
C SER A 296 -11.48 -15.73 11.91
N ASP A 297 -10.69 -16.49 12.67
CA ASP A 297 -10.38 -16.18 14.06
C ASP A 297 -9.18 -15.25 14.15
N VAL A 298 -8.18 -15.45 13.28
CA VAL A 298 -6.93 -14.68 13.24
C VAL A 298 -6.52 -14.40 11.80
N LEU A 299 -6.09 -13.18 11.52
CA LEU A 299 -5.57 -12.77 10.22
C LEU A 299 -4.04 -12.69 10.24
N ILE A 300 -3.39 -13.29 9.23
CA ILE A 300 -1.94 -13.37 9.16
C ILE A 300 -1.38 -12.23 8.29
N ILE A 301 -0.42 -11.49 8.85
CA ILE A 301 0.43 -10.57 8.10
C ILE A 301 1.87 -11.05 8.21
N SER A 302 2.54 -11.21 7.06
CA SER A 302 3.88 -11.80 7.04
C SER A 302 4.74 -11.19 5.93
N LEU A 303 6.02 -10.94 6.23
CA LEU A 303 7.06 -10.56 5.29
C LEU A 303 8.40 -11.21 5.70
N ILE A 304 9.30 -11.35 4.73
CA ILE A 304 10.67 -11.81 5.00
C ILE A 304 11.44 -10.84 5.88
N ASP A 305 12.50 -11.35 6.53
CA ASP A 305 13.39 -10.59 7.40
C ASP A 305 14.39 -9.74 6.59
N GLU A 306 13.89 -8.64 6.00
CA GLU A 306 14.70 -7.71 5.22
C GLU A 306 14.48 -6.28 5.73
N PRO A 307 15.54 -5.48 5.94
CA PRO A 307 15.48 -4.17 6.57
C PRO A 307 14.50 -3.17 5.93
N ILE A 308 14.26 -3.27 4.62
CA ILE A 308 13.30 -2.41 3.90
C ILE A 308 11.87 -2.61 4.41
N PHE A 309 11.52 -3.85 4.78
CA PHE A 309 10.17 -4.16 5.25
C PHE A 309 9.92 -3.78 6.70
N PHE A 310 10.99 -3.47 7.48
CA PHE A 310 10.82 -2.99 8.86
C PHE A 310 10.16 -1.61 8.93
N LEU A 311 10.24 -0.85 7.86
CA LEU A 311 9.66 0.50 7.76
C LEU A 311 8.32 0.51 7.00
N THR A 312 7.82 -0.65 6.60
CA THR A 312 6.67 -0.73 5.68
C THR A 312 5.43 -1.25 6.41
N VAL A 313 4.32 -0.55 6.25
CA VAL A 313 2.98 -1.03 6.65
C VAL A 313 2.26 -1.51 5.39
N PRO A 314 2.14 -2.83 5.16
CA PRO A 314 1.46 -3.36 3.98
C PRO A 314 -0.01 -2.98 3.95
N ALA A 315 -0.54 -2.68 2.75
CA ALA A 315 -1.93 -2.24 2.55
C ALA A 315 -3.01 -3.20 3.11
N LYS A 316 -2.69 -4.48 3.31
CA LYS A 316 -3.61 -5.43 3.97
C LYS A 316 -3.82 -5.14 5.45
N PHE A 317 -2.88 -4.44 6.11
CA PHE A 317 -2.99 -4.09 7.53
C PHE A 317 -4.25 -3.27 7.82
N GLN A 318 -4.52 -2.26 7.00
CA GLN A 318 -5.71 -1.41 7.14
C GLN A 318 -7.01 -2.19 6.92
N ALA A 319 -7.03 -3.11 5.94
CA ALA A 319 -8.16 -4.00 5.71
C ALA A 319 -8.40 -4.94 6.91
N TYR A 320 -7.32 -5.41 7.54
CA TYR A 320 -7.39 -6.23 8.74
C TYR A 320 -7.87 -5.42 9.95
N LEU A 321 -7.39 -4.20 10.13
CA LEU A 321 -7.91 -3.30 11.16
C LEU A 321 -9.43 -3.11 11.06
N ALA A 322 -9.93 -2.93 9.82
CA ALA A 322 -11.35 -2.75 9.57
C ALA A 322 -12.19 -3.98 9.95
N SER A 323 -11.62 -5.19 9.81
CA SER A 323 -12.31 -6.44 10.18
C SER A 323 -12.48 -6.61 11.69
N GLY A 324 -11.59 -6.05 12.50
CA GLY A 324 -11.56 -6.27 13.95
C GLY A 324 -11.21 -7.69 14.36
N LYS A 325 -10.48 -8.44 13.54
CA LYS A 325 -9.98 -9.80 13.88
C LYS A 325 -8.53 -9.72 14.32
N ALA A 326 -8.14 -10.47 15.34
CA ALA A 326 -6.77 -10.53 15.86
C ALA A 326 -5.72 -10.72 14.73
N ILE A 327 -4.56 -10.12 14.88
CA ILE A 327 -3.46 -10.25 13.90
C ILE A 327 -2.40 -11.21 14.42
N TYR A 328 -2.02 -12.17 13.59
CA TYR A 328 -0.77 -12.89 13.73
C TYR A 328 0.27 -12.25 12.81
N CYS A 329 1.22 -11.52 13.41
CA CYS A 329 2.25 -10.77 12.71
C CYS A 329 3.55 -11.58 12.66
N VAL A 330 3.91 -12.09 11.48
CA VAL A 330 5.16 -12.82 11.23
C VAL A 330 6.09 -11.92 10.42
N MET A 331 6.49 -10.81 11.01
CA MET A 331 7.44 -9.84 10.45
C MET A 331 8.02 -8.95 11.54
N LYS A 332 9.10 -8.23 11.22
CA LYS A 332 9.73 -7.24 12.10
C LYS A 332 9.33 -5.81 11.73
N GLY A 333 9.65 -4.87 12.61
CA GLY A 333 9.53 -3.43 12.37
C GLY A 333 8.17 -2.85 12.68
N GLU A 334 7.77 -1.80 11.96
CA GLU A 334 6.65 -0.93 12.30
C GLU A 334 5.33 -1.67 12.58
N VAL A 335 5.00 -2.70 11.77
CA VAL A 335 3.78 -3.48 12.01
C VAL A 335 3.88 -4.34 13.28
N ALA A 336 5.04 -4.95 13.54
CA ALA A 336 5.24 -5.71 14.76
C ALA A 336 5.09 -4.81 16.00
N ASP A 337 5.68 -3.61 15.96
CA ASP A 337 5.55 -2.61 17.01
C ASP A 337 4.09 -2.16 17.20
N LEU A 338 3.36 -1.91 16.10
CA LEU A 338 1.93 -1.58 16.13
C LEU A 338 1.11 -2.70 16.80
N VAL A 339 1.39 -3.96 16.45
CA VAL A 339 0.67 -5.12 17.03
C VAL A 339 0.90 -5.23 18.52
N ILE A 340 2.15 -5.08 18.98
CA ILE A 340 2.51 -5.17 20.40
C ILE A 340 1.93 -3.98 21.17
N ASN A 341 2.23 -2.75 20.73
CA ASN A 341 1.90 -1.53 21.47
C ASN A 341 0.39 -1.30 21.58
N ASN A 342 -0.37 -1.71 20.56
CA ASN A 342 -1.83 -1.57 20.56
C ASN A 342 -2.56 -2.82 21.07
N LYS A 343 -1.84 -3.88 21.43
CA LYS A 343 -2.43 -5.15 21.90
C LYS A 343 -3.51 -5.66 20.93
N ILE A 344 -3.13 -5.86 19.66
CA ILE A 344 -4.04 -6.28 18.59
C ILE A 344 -3.75 -7.68 18.05
N GLY A 345 -2.88 -8.44 18.74
CA GLY A 345 -2.53 -9.80 18.36
C GLY A 345 -1.16 -10.23 18.89
N LEU A 346 -0.57 -11.21 18.22
CA LEU A 346 0.75 -11.77 18.57
C LEU A 346 1.76 -11.56 17.45
N VAL A 347 3.05 -11.55 17.82
CA VAL A 347 4.18 -11.38 16.90
C VAL A 347 5.08 -12.60 16.97
N ALA A 348 5.61 -13.03 15.80
CA ALA A 348 6.65 -14.05 15.71
C ALA A 348 7.79 -13.59 14.78
N GLN A 349 8.99 -14.12 15.03
CA GLN A 349 10.18 -13.86 14.22
C GLN A 349 10.04 -14.54 12.84
N PRO A 350 10.16 -13.81 11.72
CA PRO A 350 9.86 -14.34 10.39
C PRO A 350 10.81 -15.44 9.90
N GLY A 351 12.02 -15.55 10.48
CA GLY A 351 13.01 -16.59 10.16
C GLY A 351 12.99 -17.80 11.09
N ASP A 352 12.20 -17.78 12.17
CA ASP A 352 12.17 -18.84 13.18
C ASP A 352 10.85 -19.63 13.09
N ILE A 353 10.95 -20.84 12.53
CA ILE A 353 9.78 -21.73 12.37
C ILE A 353 9.20 -22.17 13.73
N ASN A 354 10.03 -22.34 14.76
CA ASN A 354 9.55 -22.73 16.09
C ASN A 354 8.82 -21.58 16.79
N ASP A 355 9.30 -20.34 16.62
CA ASP A 355 8.58 -19.16 17.14
C ASP A 355 7.26 -18.97 16.41
N ILE A 356 7.24 -19.16 15.07
CA ILE A 356 6.00 -19.16 14.28
C ILE A 356 5.04 -20.26 14.76
N ARG A 357 5.51 -21.49 14.99
CA ARG A 357 4.71 -22.56 15.58
C ARG A 357 4.11 -22.13 16.93
N SER A 358 4.95 -21.65 17.84
CA SER A 358 4.52 -21.20 19.18
C SER A 358 3.42 -20.12 19.10
N GLY A 359 3.47 -19.23 18.14
CA GLY A 359 2.43 -18.24 17.92
C GLY A 359 1.08 -18.86 17.52
N PHE A 360 1.06 -19.86 16.66
CA PHE A 360 -0.16 -20.62 16.34
C PHE A 360 -0.75 -21.30 17.59
N GLU A 361 0.10 -21.98 18.35
CA GLU A 361 -0.31 -22.66 19.59
C GLU A 361 -0.86 -21.68 20.63
N LYS A 362 -0.20 -20.54 20.84
CA LYS A 362 -0.68 -19.49 21.77
C LYS A 362 -2.05 -18.94 21.37
N PHE A 363 -2.34 -18.77 20.08
CA PHE A 363 -3.68 -18.36 19.66
C PHE A 363 -4.76 -19.38 19.97
N LEU A 364 -4.45 -20.68 19.88
CA LEU A 364 -5.37 -21.75 20.26
C LEU A 364 -5.72 -21.73 21.74
N ASP A 365 -4.72 -21.40 22.56
CA ASP A 365 -4.87 -21.30 24.02
C ASP A 365 -5.48 -19.95 24.45
N THR A 366 -5.57 -18.97 23.52
CA THR A 366 -6.10 -17.63 23.80
C THR A 366 -7.61 -17.68 24.04
N PRO A 367 -8.10 -17.24 25.20
CA PRO A 367 -9.53 -17.23 25.49
C PRO A 367 -10.31 -16.34 24.50
N LYS A 368 -11.53 -16.70 24.19
CA LYS A 368 -12.37 -15.97 23.23
C LYS A 368 -12.54 -14.48 23.58
N HIS A 369 -12.64 -14.15 24.87
CA HIS A 369 -12.78 -12.76 25.31
C HIS A 369 -11.50 -11.92 25.02
N GLU A 370 -10.33 -12.56 25.05
CA GLU A 370 -9.06 -11.89 24.71
C GLU A 370 -8.94 -11.66 23.21
N LEU A 371 -9.35 -12.63 22.37
CA LEU A 371 -9.46 -12.42 20.91
C LEU A 371 -10.43 -11.27 20.59
N GLN A 372 -11.54 -11.14 21.33
CA GLN A 372 -12.47 -10.02 21.19
C GLN A 372 -11.82 -8.68 21.61
N THR A 373 -10.97 -8.70 22.65
CA THR A 373 -10.23 -7.53 23.08
C THR A 373 -9.25 -7.07 22.02
N PHE A 374 -8.49 -7.99 21.38
CA PHE A 374 -7.65 -7.66 20.22
C PHE A 374 -8.47 -7.00 19.12
N GLY A 375 -9.64 -7.56 18.79
CA GLY A 375 -10.53 -7.00 17.77
C GLY A 375 -11.05 -5.60 18.11
N SER A 376 -11.38 -5.35 19.36
CA SER A 376 -11.82 -4.03 19.85
C SER A 376 -10.71 -2.99 19.74
N ASN A 377 -9.49 -3.37 20.11
CA ASN A 377 -8.30 -2.54 20.00
C ASN A 377 -7.96 -2.22 18.53
N MET A 378 -8.16 -3.17 17.62
CA MET A 378 -7.99 -2.92 16.18
C MET A 378 -8.94 -1.85 15.66
N LYS A 379 -10.22 -1.92 16.03
CA LYS A 379 -11.21 -0.91 15.67
C LYS A 379 -10.88 0.46 16.27
N LEU A 380 -10.33 0.48 17.49
CA LEU A 380 -9.87 1.71 18.13
C LEU A 380 -8.68 2.33 17.37
N LEU A 381 -7.68 1.54 17.02
CA LEU A 381 -6.54 1.98 16.22
C LEU A 381 -6.98 2.51 14.84
N LEU A 382 -7.88 1.79 14.15
CA LEU A 382 -8.47 2.25 12.89
C LEU A 382 -9.13 3.61 13.04
N ARG A 383 -9.95 3.80 14.07
CA ARG A 383 -10.69 5.06 14.33
C ARG A 383 -9.77 6.22 14.66
N ASN A 384 -8.69 5.96 15.39
CA ASN A 384 -7.81 7.01 15.87
C ASN A 384 -6.78 7.43 14.85
N GLU A 385 -6.09 6.47 14.21
CA GLU A 385 -4.91 6.74 13.38
C GLU A 385 -5.13 6.45 11.90
N TYR A 386 -5.99 5.48 11.55
CA TYR A 386 -6.23 5.05 10.16
C TYR A 386 -7.60 5.48 9.62
N ASN A 387 -8.22 6.48 10.26
CA ASN A 387 -9.52 6.99 9.85
C ASN A 387 -9.42 7.78 8.55
N ARG A 388 -10.04 7.26 7.50
CA ARG A 388 -10.06 7.85 6.16
C ARG A 388 -10.43 9.34 6.17
N ASN A 389 -11.52 9.69 6.82
CA ASN A 389 -12.04 11.07 6.78
C ASN A 389 -11.11 12.04 7.50
N LYS A 390 -10.53 11.63 8.63
CA LYS A 390 -9.54 12.43 9.37
C LYS A 390 -8.28 12.65 8.53
N ILE A 391 -7.76 11.60 7.90
CA ILE A 391 -6.53 11.67 7.10
C ILE A 391 -6.75 12.56 5.87
N ILE A 392 -7.84 12.33 5.11
CA ILE A 392 -8.17 13.15 3.94
C ILE A 392 -8.40 14.62 4.33
N GLN A 393 -9.04 14.87 5.46
CA GLN A 393 -9.24 16.22 5.98
C GLN A 393 -7.92 16.89 6.34
N GLN A 394 -7.06 16.23 7.09
CA GLN A 394 -5.70 16.70 7.45
C GLN A 394 -4.89 17.05 6.20
N MET A 395 -4.91 16.17 5.19
CA MET A 395 -4.22 16.43 3.93
C MET A 395 -4.83 17.63 3.18
N ALA A 396 -6.15 17.78 3.18
CA ALA A 396 -6.82 18.90 2.55
C ALA A 396 -6.48 20.23 3.24
N GLU A 397 -6.50 20.27 4.56
CA GLU A 397 -6.14 21.46 5.36
C GLU A 397 -4.71 21.92 5.06
N GLU A 398 -3.78 20.98 4.97
CA GLU A 398 -2.39 21.27 4.64
C GLU A 398 -2.21 21.75 3.20
N VAL A 399 -2.83 21.06 2.24
CA VAL A 399 -2.68 21.38 0.81
C VAL A 399 -3.43 22.66 0.44
N PHE A 400 -4.62 22.87 0.96
CA PHE A 400 -5.48 23.99 0.57
C PHE A 400 -5.46 25.17 1.56
N SER A 401 -4.68 25.06 2.65
CA SER A 401 -4.52 26.15 3.65
C SER A 401 -5.85 26.64 4.20
N LEU A 402 -6.76 25.70 4.54
CA LEU A 402 -8.00 26.05 5.21
C LEU A 402 -7.69 26.57 6.62
N PRO A 403 -8.40 27.60 7.12
CA PRO A 403 -8.37 27.91 8.54
C PRO A 403 -8.85 26.68 9.31
N ILE A 404 -8.10 26.29 10.34
CA ILE A 404 -8.48 25.21 11.26
C ILE A 404 -9.88 25.57 11.75
N SER A 405 -10.90 24.79 11.35
CA SER A 405 -12.23 24.93 11.92
C SER A 405 -12.13 24.54 13.40
N ALA A 406 -12.30 25.51 14.26
CA ALA A 406 -12.34 25.36 15.69
C ALA A 406 -13.46 24.41 16.15
#